data_7162055b085c02f29f9cac6fc7c05371
#
_entry.id   7162055b085c02f29f9cac6fc7c05371
#
_cell.length_a   1.000
_cell.length_b   1.000
_cell.length_c   1.000
_cell.angle_alpha   90.00
_cell.angle_beta   90.00
_cell.angle_gamma   90.00
#
_symmetry.space_group_name_H-M   'P 1'
#
loop_
_entity.id
_entity.type
_entity.pdbx_description
1 polymer ?
#
loop_
_entity_poly.entity_id
_entity_poly.type
_entity_poly.pdbx_seq_one_letter_code
_entity_poly.pdbx_strand_id
1 'polypeptide(L)'
;MLKLFKILVPVLLIASCGMKPSIEDDKLSDRKFSLEEFFDGETTAYGQFQDILGNVSRRFTVDITGSWDGSNLRLIEDFVYEDGSEEQRIWNLVKTSDNGWIGSADGVIGKAEGLTSGDM
;
A
#
# COMPACT_ATOMS: atom_id res chain seq x y z
N MET A 1 50.87 -24.97 30.74
CA MET A 1 49.41 -24.87 30.85
C MET A 1 48.92 -23.78 29.91
N LEU A 2 48.36 -24.18 28.78
CA LEU A 2 47.76 -23.23 27.82
C LEU A 2 46.34 -22.94 28.25
N LYS A 3 46.05 -21.71 28.72
CA LYS A 3 44.71 -21.26 28.97
C LYS A 3 44.08 -20.86 27.62
N LEU A 4 43.17 -21.71 27.13
CA LEU A 4 42.33 -21.37 25.97
C LEU A 4 41.39 -20.25 26.38
N PHE A 5 41.64 -19.04 25.89
CA PHE A 5 40.73 -17.91 26.01
C PHE A 5 39.67 -18.09 24.93
N LYS A 6 38.49 -18.61 25.30
CA LYS A 6 37.33 -18.63 24.43
C LYS A 6 36.82 -17.20 24.26
N ILE A 7 37.20 -16.57 23.15
CA ILE A 7 36.59 -15.32 22.74
C ILE A 7 35.16 -15.65 22.24
N LEU A 8 34.20 -15.38 23.08
CA LEU A 8 32.78 -15.41 22.70
C LEU A 8 32.51 -14.16 21.87
N VAL A 9 32.50 -14.29 20.54
CA VAL A 9 32.09 -13.23 19.65
C VAL A 9 30.57 -13.19 19.71
N PRO A 10 29.94 -12.10 20.20
CA PRO A 10 28.49 -11.97 20.10
C PRO A 10 28.11 -11.75 18.64
N VAL A 11 27.45 -12.74 18.06
CA VAL A 11 26.78 -12.57 16.75
C VAL A 11 25.66 -11.59 16.94
N LEU A 12 25.91 -10.34 16.58
CA LEU A 12 24.89 -9.30 16.54
C LEU A 12 23.97 -9.62 15.35
N LEU A 13 22.87 -10.31 15.61
CA LEU A 13 21.79 -10.47 14.65
C LEU A 13 21.15 -9.10 14.44
N ILE A 14 21.61 -8.39 13.40
CA ILE A 14 20.92 -7.20 12.92
C ILE A 14 19.68 -7.68 12.19
N ALA A 15 18.58 -7.87 12.91
CA ALA A 15 17.26 -8.01 12.32
C ALA A 15 16.86 -6.64 11.77
N SER A 16 17.23 -6.38 10.53
CA SER A 16 16.67 -5.27 9.77
C SER A 16 15.23 -5.63 9.40
N CYS A 17 14.32 -5.53 10.36
CA CYS A 17 12.89 -5.46 10.08
C CYS A 17 12.63 -4.08 9.48
N GLY A 18 12.45 -4.01 8.15
CA GLY A 18 11.86 -2.84 7.52
C GLY A 18 10.52 -2.57 8.21
N MET A 19 10.42 -1.47 8.95
CA MET A 19 9.20 -1.11 9.64
C MET A 19 8.16 -0.74 8.57
N LYS A 20 7.08 -1.52 8.50
CA LYS A 20 5.92 -1.15 7.68
C LYS A 20 5.21 0.02 8.34
N PRO A 21 4.67 0.97 7.55
CA PRO A 21 3.78 1.98 8.08
C PRO A 21 2.64 1.35 8.88
N SER A 22 2.24 1.97 9.98
CA SER A 22 1.16 1.48 10.85
C SER A 22 0.13 2.57 11.08
N ILE A 23 -1.14 2.19 11.03
CA ILE A 23 -2.25 3.09 11.40
C ILE A 23 -2.29 3.42 12.89
N GLU A 24 -1.49 2.74 13.70
CA GLU A 24 -1.33 2.99 15.14
C GLU A 24 -0.14 3.93 15.43
N ASP A 25 0.49 4.49 14.40
CA ASP A 25 1.59 5.44 14.55
C ASP A 25 1.06 6.73 15.17
N ASP A 26 1.62 7.16 16.29
CA ASP A 26 1.28 8.40 17.01
C ASP A 26 1.70 9.68 16.26
N LYS A 27 2.43 9.54 15.17
CA LYS A 27 2.83 10.64 14.27
C LYS A 27 1.82 10.92 13.17
N LEU A 28 0.74 10.12 13.07
CA LEU A 28 -0.34 10.40 12.14
C LEU A 28 -1.01 11.73 12.51
N SER A 29 -1.36 12.48 11.48
CA SER A 29 -2.03 13.78 11.63
C SER A 29 -3.47 13.60 12.14
N ASP A 30 -4.01 14.61 12.82
CA ASP A 30 -5.42 14.68 13.20
C ASP A 30 -6.35 14.92 12.00
N ARG A 31 -5.79 15.16 10.81
CA ARG A 31 -6.57 15.32 9.57
C ARG A 31 -7.17 13.99 9.17
N LYS A 32 -8.47 13.98 8.96
CA LYS A 32 -9.18 12.78 8.53
C LYS A 32 -9.06 12.61 7.01
N PHE A 33 -8.43 11.51 6.59
CA PHE A 33 -8.46 11.08 5.20
C PHE A 33 -9.78 10.37 4.89
N SER A 34 -10.50 10.84 3.89
CA SER A 34 -11.72 10.20 3.39
C SER A 34 -11.42 9.60 2.01
N LEU A 35 -11.41 8.29 1.93
CA LEU A 35 -11.10 7.55 0.71
C LEU A 35 -12.11 7.87 -0.40
N GLU A 36 -13.39 7.88 -0.04
CA GLU A 36 -14.49 8.17 -0.95
C GLU A 36 -14.48 9.60 -1.49
N GLU A 37 -14.11 10.59 -0.67
CA GLU A 37 -14.03 11.98 -1.11
C GLU A 37 -12.80 12.21 -2.00
N PHE A 38 -11.68 11.58 -1.66
CA PHE A 38 -10.44 11.74 -2.41
C PHE A 38 -10.53 11.11 -3.80
N PHE A 39 -11.12 9.93 -3.91
CA PHE A 39 -11.16 9.17 -5.15
C PHE A 39 -12.45 9.34 -5.96
N ASP A 40 -13.41 10.11 -5.50
CA ASP A 40 -14.61 10.44 -6.32
C ASP A 40 -14.20 11.45 -7.39
N GLY A 41 -14.13 11.00 -8.64
CA GLY A 41 -13.64 11.77 -9.78
C GLY A 41 -12.37 11.20 -10.39
N GLU A 42 -11.51 12.07 -10.90
CA GLU A 42 -10.30 11.70 -11.61
C GLU A 42 -9.04 12.03 -10.79
N THR A 43 -8.13 11.07 -10.73
CA THR A 43 -6.85 11.20 -10.01
C THR A 43 -5.74 10.56 -10.83
N THR A 44 -4.56 11.16 -10.85
CA THR A 44 -3.38 10.56 -11.47
C THR A 44 -2.34 10.26 -10.41
N ALA A 45 -1.79 9.06 -10.43
CA ALA A 45 -0.72 8.63 -9.55
C ALA A 45 0.50 8.16 -10.33
N TYR A 46 1.65 8.31 -9.70
CA TYR A 46 2.95 7.86 -10.21
C TYR A 46 3.53 6.88 -9.21
N GLY A 47 3.97 5.73 -9.68
CA GLY A 47 4.45 4.70 -8.81
C GLY A 47 5.58 3.87 -9.38
N GLN A 48 6.15 3.04 -8.53
CA GLN A 48 7.18 2.09 -8.90
C GLN A 48 7.08 0.82 -8.05
N PHE A 49 7.39 -0.31 -8.66
CA PHE A 49 7.60 -1.54 -7.93
C PHE A 49 9.07 -1.65 -7.53
N GLN A 50 9.29 -2.09 -6.31
CA GLN A 50 10.62 -2.36 -5.76
C GLN A 50 10.67 -3.80 -5.26
N ASP A 51 11.84 -4.43 -5.42
CA ASP A 51 12.10 -5.71 -4.80
C ASP A 51 12.37 -5.56 -3.29
N ILE A 52 12.60 -6.67 -2.60
CA ILE A 52 12.88 -6.66 -1.15
C ILE A 52 14.19 -5.95 -0.78
N LEU A 53 15.07 -5.71 -1.75
CA LEU A 53 16.34 -4.99 -1.58
C LEU A 53 16.21 -3.50 -1.91
N GLY A 54 15.01 -3.06 -2.37
CA GLY A 54 14.75 -1.68 -2.75
C GLY A 54 15.11 -1.34 -4.19
N ASN A 55 15.49 -2.31 -5.03
CA ASN A 55 15.75 -2.06 -6.44
C ASN A 55 14.44 -1.83 -7.18
N VAL A 56 14.40 -0.78 -7.99
CA VAL A 56 13.24 -0.48 -8.83
C VAL A 56 13.19 -1.47 -9.98
N SER A 57 12.09 -2.22 -10.09
CA SER A 57 11.87 -3.18 -11.15
C SER A 57 11.01 -2.63 -12.28
N ARG A 58 10.08 -1.73 -11.97
CA ARG A 58 9.12 -1.20 -12.95
C ARG A 58 8.53 0.13 -12.46
N ARG A 59 8.43 1.12 -13.33
CA ARG A 59 7.72 2.38 -13.06
C ARG A 59 6.44 2.46 -13.87
N PHE A 60 5.47 3.18 -13.33
CA PHE A 60 4.17 3.36 -13.98
C PHE A 60 3.53 4.70 -13.64
N THR A 61 2.64 5.13 -14.52
CA THR A 61 1.63 6.14 -14.25
C THR A 61 0.28 5.45 -14.26
N VAL A 62 -0.62 5.83 -13.38
CA VAL A 62 -1.98 5.32 -13.37
C VAL A 62 -2.99 6.45 -13.32
N ASP A 63 -3.91 6.46 -14.25
CA ASP A 63 -5.10 7.32 -14.22
C ASP A 63 -6.24 6.54 -13.56
N ILE A 64 -6.83 7.15 -12.55
CA ILE A 64 -7.83 6.54 -11.70
C ILE A 64 -9.13 7.32 -11.86
N THR A 65 -10.17 6.64 -12.31
CA THR A 65 -11.53 7.18 -12.34
C THR A 65 -12.36 6.52 -11.25
N GLY A 66 -12.76 7.31 -10.25
CA GLY A 66 -13.53 6.85 -9.10
C GLY A 66 -14.97 7.30 -9.14
N SER A 67 -15.88 6.44 -8.67
CA SER A 67 -17.31 6.73 -8.53
C SER A 67 -17.80 6.26 -7.17
N TRP A 68 -18.32 7.17 -6.37
CA TRP A 68 -18.92 6.91 -5.06
C TRP A 68 -20.44 6.97 -5.12
N ASP A 69 -21.12 5.91 -4.66
CA ASP A 69 -22.61 5.83 -4.66
C ASP A 69 -23.24 5.98 -3.27
N GLY A 70 -22.43 6.29 -2.25
CA GLY A 70 -22.87 6.39 -0.86
C GLY A 70 -22.51 5.15 -0.01
N SER A 71 -22.13 4.03 -0.62
CA SER A 71 -21.71 2.82 0.07
C SER A 71 -20.58 2.08 -0.65
N ASN A 72 -20.50 2.19 -1.96
CA ASN A 72 -19.51 1.53 -2.80
C ASN A 72 -18.68 2.57 -3.56
N LEU A 73 -17.36 2.38 -3.52
CA LEU A 73 -16.40 3.14 -4.32
C LEU A 73 -15.85 2.23 -5.41
N ARG A 74 -16.11 2.58 -6.66
CA ARG A 74 -15.57 1.87 -7.81
C ARG A 74 -14.42 2.67 -8.38
N LEU A 75 -13.24 2.04 -8.49
CA LEU A 75 -12.05 2.62 -9.07
C LEU A 75 -11.69 1.90 -10.36
N ILE A 76 -11.59 2.66 -11.45
CA ILE A 76 -11.02 2.17 -12.71
C ILE A 76 -9.60 2.71 -12.78
N GLU A 77 -8.63 1.82 -12.77
CA GLU A 77 -7.21 2.14 -12.79
C GLU A 77 -6.62 1.78 -14.16
N ASP A 78 -6.22 2.78 -14.93
CA ASP A 78 -5.55 2.62 -16.21
C ASP A 78 -4.06 2.86 -16.05
N PHE A 79 -3.28 1.77 -16.08
CA PHE A 79 -1.83 1.78 -15.90
C PHE A 79 -1.11 1.93 -17.25
N VAL A 80 -0.11 2.79 -17.28
CA VAL A 80 0.87 2.86 -18.36
C VAL A 80 2.25 2.65 -17.73
N TYR A 81 2.93 1.58 -18.16
CA TYR A 81 4.27 1.26 -17.70
C TYR A 81 5.34 1.93 -18.55
N GLU A 82 6.57 2.03 -18.02
CA GLU A 82 7.70 2.69 -18.68
C GLU A 82 8.09 2.05 -20.03
N ASP A 83 7.76 0.78 -20.26
CA ASP A 83 7.96 0.07 -21.52
C ASP A 83 6.83 0.31 -22.53
N GLY A 84 5.84 1.14 -22.20
CA GLY A 84 4.68 1.46 -23.03
C GLY A 84 3.55 0.45 -22.94
N SER A 85 3.69 -0.64 -22.18
CA SER A 85 2.60 -1.59 -21.95
C SER A 85 1.53 -0.98 -21.04
N GLU A 86 0.29 -1.45 -21.22
CA GLU A 86 -0.89 -0.94 -20.53
C GLU A 86 -1.60 -2.08 -19.79
N GLU A 87 -2.24 -1.75 -18.68
CA GLU A 87 -3.06 -2.65 -17.90
C GLU A 87 -4.24 -1.88 -17.30
N GLN A 88 -5.41 -2.50 -17.23
CA GLN A 88 -6.55 -1.94 -16.51
C GLN A 88 -6.91 -2.84 -15.34
N ARG A 89 -7.19 -2.21 -14.19
CA ARG A 89 -7.72 -2.89 -13.01
C ARG A 89 -8.95 -2.13 -12.51
N ILE A 90 -9.98 -2.88 -12.15
CA ILE A 90 -11.20 -2.32 -11.59
C ILE A 90 -11.37 -2.84 -10.17
N TRP A 91 -11.34 -1.93 -9.20
CA TRP A 91 -11.63 -2.20 -7.81
C TRP A 91 -13.08 -1.86 -7.48
N ASN A 92 -13.71 -2.70 -6.69
CA ASN A 92 -14.96 -2.41 -6.02
C ASN A 92 -14.70 -2.43 -4.51
N LEU A 93 -14.82 -1.28 -3.88
CA LEU A 93 -14.56 -1.07 -2.46
C LEU A 93 -15.88 -0.83 -1.76
N VAL A 94 -16.16 -1.62 -0.72
CA VAL A 94 -17.37 -1.49 0.11
C VAL A 94 -16.96 -0.89 1.44
N LYS A 95 -17.60 0.21 1.83
CA LYS A 95 -17.42 0.80 3.15
C LYS A 95 -18.13 -0.04 4.20
N THR A 96 -17.39 -0.56 5.16
CA THR A 96 -17.91 -1.46 6.20
C THR A 96 -18.16 -0.77 7.53
N SER A 97 -17.47 0.36 7.76
CA SER A 97 -17.60 1.22 8.94
C SER A 97 -17.07 2.61 8.61
N ASP A 98 -17.09 3.52 9.55
CA ASP A 98 -16.56 4.90 9.34
C ASP A 98 -15.12 4.93 8.81
N ASN A 99 -14.32 3.94 9.18
CA ASN A 99 -12.91 3.84 8.81
C ASN A 99 -12.54 2.51 8.16
N GLY A 100 -13.50 1.64 7.86
CA GLY A 100 -13.25 0.28 7.36
C GLY A 100 -13.73 0.07 5.94
N TRP A 101 -12.98 -0.71 5.18
CA TRP A 101 -13.22 -1.02 3.77
C TRP A 101 -12.91 -2.46 3.45
N ILE A 102 -13.69 -3.04 2.55
CA ILE A 102 -13.39 -4.33 1.90
C ILE A 102 -13.36 -4.10 0.41
N GLY A 103 -12.29 -4.56 -0.24
CA GLY A 103 -12.09 -4.41 -1.67
C GLY A 103 -11.99 -5.74 -2.40
N SER A 104 -12.44 -5.74 -3.65
CA SER A 104 -12.26 -6.85 -4.60
C SER A 104 -11.94 -6.31 -5.98
N ALA A 105 -11.14 -7.06 -6.74
CA ALA A 105 -10.82 -6.76 -8.13
C ALA A 105 -10.64 -8.06 -8.92
N ASP A 106 -10.93 -8.04 -10.21
CA ASP A 106 -10.66 -9.16 -11.09
C ASP A 106 -9.15 -9.42 -11.14
N GLY A 107 -8.76 -10.68 -11.09
CA GLY A 107 -7.35 -11.09 -11.06
C GLY A 107 -6.69 -11.00 -9.67
N VAL A 108 -7.39 -10.52 -8.67
CA VAL A 108 -6.95 -10.53 -7.26
C VAL A 108 -7.65 -11.67 -6.53
N ILE A 109 -6.87 -12.56 -5.92
CA ILE A 109 -7.39 -13.70 -5.15
C ILE A 109 -7.82 -13.21 -3.77
N GLY A 110 -9.07 -13.51 -3.40
CA GLY A 110 -9.64 -13.13 -2.11
C GLY A 110 -10.11 -11.68 -2.07
N LYS A 111 -10.17 -11.13 -0.84
CA LYS A 111 -10.61 -9.77 -0.57
C LYS A 111 -9.48 -8.98 0.09
N ALA A 112 -9.38 -7.71 -0.26
CA ALA A 112 -8.53 -6.78 0.45
C ALA A 112 -9.31 -6.13 1.59
N GLU A 113 -8.67 -5.93 2.73
CA GLU A 113 -9.21 -5.18 3.86
C GLU A 113 -8.38 -3.92 4.05
N GLY A 114 -9.04 -2.82 4.33
CA GLY A 114 -8.41 -1.53 4.56
C GLY A 114 -9.01 -0.80 5.74
N LEU A 115 -8.17 -0.03 6.41
CA LEU A 115 -8.55 0.87 7.49
C LEU A 115 -7.93 2.24 7.24
N THR A 116 -8.68 3.29 7.57
CA THR A 116 -8.17 4.66 7.59
C THR A 116 -7.96 5.13 9.04
N SER A 117 -6.90 5.89 9.27
CA SER A 117 -6.61 6.50 10.57
C SER A 117 -5.87 7.82 10.34
N GLY A 118 -6.39 8.93 10.87
CA GLY A 118 -5.80 10.23 10.59
C GLY A 118 -5.74 10.51 9.09
N ASP A 119 -4.57 10.83 8.59
CA ASP A 119 -4.28 11.11 7.18
C ASP A 119 -3.72 9.90 6.39
N MET A 120 -3.87 8.70 6.95
CA MET A 120 -3.42 7.44 6.36
C MET A 120 -4.59 6.50 6.04
#